data_09e0c2002d5619e70cb241c7ee555195
#
_entry.id   09e0c2002d5619e70cb241c7ee555195
#
_cell.length_a   1.000
_cell.length_b   1.000
_cell.length_c   1.000
_cell.angle_alpha   90.00
_cell.angle_beta   90.00
_cell.angle_gamma   90.00
#
_symmetry.space_group_name_H-M   'P 1'
#
loop_
_entity.id
_entity.type
_entity.pdbx_description
1 polymer ?
#
loop_
_entity_poly.entity_id
_entity_poly.type
_entity_poly.pdbx_seq_one_letter_code
_entity_poly.pdbx_strand_id
1 'polypeptide(L)'
;FFDRNQQAEAENIFVRAELKYSKLTNAWVSFVVGSSLLLKDKGGKIGFVLPAEILQVSFALQLRKFLAHFYNKINIISFEKLVFPDIQQEVVLLLCEKNGTQEHNIEHIELKDANELKTLDTARLKSPQKKIDFKSNKWTFYFLEQEEIDFLETIAKKRNIATLGKYANVEVGITTGANNYFTVPLTTVEEYNLYDYAKPMVGRSVQVNSVIFTKEDWEKNKFSKAKAHLLAFPDRQNLDQNNGAVKYIAHGESLNIHKGYKTGIRNDWFVVPSLKISDALFIRRNNLYPRLIINEAEAYTTDTMHRVFVKPDTDIKALTASYYNSLSLAFTEVSGRSHGGGVLELMPNEAEKILLPYNKDNAEILSRIDELIRDKTDIEEVLKITNEVILKQHYGLTQKEIDLAHSIWKKLSKRRLNRRKKI
;
A
#
# COMPACT_ATOMS: atom_id res chain seq x y z
N PHE A 1 9.46 -19.21 7.57
CA PHE A 1 8.96 -20.12 6.51
C PHE A 1 9.14 -21.55 6.95
N PHE A 2 8.24 -22.45 6.57
CA PHE A 2 8.31 -23.86 6.81
C PHE A 2 9.47 -24.53 6.03
N ASP A 3 10.08 -25.56 6.61
CA ASP A 3 10.90 -26.52 5.88
C ASP A 3 10.03 -27.42 4.97
N ARG A 4 10.64 -28.29 4.18
CA ARG A 4 9.91 -29.13 3.22
C ARG A 4 8.88 -30.07 3.88
N ASN A 5 9.21 -30.63 5.05
CA ASN A 5 8.31 -31.56 5.75
C ASN A 5 7.13 -30.80 6.36
N GLN A 6 7.41 -29.67 6.99
CA GLN A 6 6.38 -28.77 7.52
C GLN A 6 5.48 -28.21 6.42
N GLN A 7 6.01 -27.96 5.20
CA GLN A 7 5.20 -27.54 4.06
C GLN A 7 4.22 -28.64 3.64
N ALA A 8 4.63 -29.91 3.62
CA ALA A 8 3.76 -31.02 3.26
C ALA A 8 2.61 -31.18 4.29
N GLU A 9 2.92 -31.09 5.59
CA GLU A 9 1.89 -31.13 6.64
C GLU A 9 0.92 -29.94 6.55
N ALA A 10 1.44 -28.74 6.30
CA ALA A 10 0.60 -27.57 6.09
C ALA A 10 -0.33 -27.71 4.88
N GLU A 11 0.18 -28.28 3.78
CA GLU A 11 -0.62 -28.56 2.58
C GLU A 11 -1.74 -29.56 2.87
N ASN A 12 -1.46 -30.64 3.62
CA ASN A 12 -2.48 -31.60 4.06
C ASN A 12 -3.61 -30.94 4.87
N ILE A 13 -3.26 -30.02 5.80
CA ILE A 13 -4.24 -29.25 6.56
C ILE A 13 -5.13 -28.41 5.63
N PHE A 14 -4.54 -27.75 4.64
CA PHE A 14 -5.28 -26.93 3.69
C PHE A 14 -6.20 -27.75 2.80
N VAL A 15 -5.73 -28.91 2.31
CA VAL A 15 -6.56 -29.85 1.53
C VAL A 15 -7.78 -30.31 2.34
N ARG A 16 -7.60 -30.69 3.61
CA ARG A 16 -8.72 -31.05 4.51
C ARG A 16 -9.71 -29.93 4.75
N ALA A 17 -9.28 -28.69 4.66
CA ALA A 17 -10.11 -27.48 4.79
C ALA A 17 -10.66 -27.00 3.43
N GLU A 18 -10.45 -27.72 2.35
CA GLU A 18 -10.81 -27.33 0.96
C GLU A 18 -10.21 -25.97 0.53
N LEU A 19 -9.01 -25.65 1.02
CA LEU A 19 -8.31 -24.42 0.77
C LEU A 19 -7.13 -24.65 -0.20
N LYS A 20 -6.79 -23.62 -0.96
CA LYS A 20 -5.58 -23.62 -1.80
C LYS A 20 -4.36 -23.24 -0.97
N TYR A 21 -3.39 -24.15 -0.89
CA TYR A 21 -2.12 -23.88 -0.26
C TYR A 21 -1.19 -23.06 -1.17
N SER A 22 -0.41 -22.18 -0.58
CA SER A 22 0.67 -21.44 -1.25
C SER A 22 1.95 -21.53 -0.42
N LYS A 23 3.08 -21.78 -1.07
CA LYS A 23 4.41 -21.78 -0.42
C LYS A 23 4.78 -20.45 0.25
N LEU A 24 4.07 -19.37 -0.11
CA LEU A 24 4.21 -18.04 0.50
C LEU A 24 3.34 -17.88 1.77
N THR A 25 2.54 -18.88 2.11
CA THR A 25 1.69 -18.85 3.30
C THR A 25 2.55 -18.90 4.56
N ASN A 26 2.31 -17.97 5.46
CA ASN A 26 3.01 -17.93 6.75
C ASN A 26 2.54 -19.08 7.66
N ALA A 27 3.43 -19.63 8.47
CA ALA A 27 3.21 -20.78 9.32
C ALA A 27 1.97 -20.68 10.22
N TRP A 28 1.73 -19.52 10.85
CA TRP A 28 0.60 -19.32 11.76
C TRP A 28 -0.77 -19.56 11.10
N VAL A 29 -0.89 -19.39 9.78
CA VAL A 29 -2.14 -19.64 9.04
C VAL A 29 -2.55 -21.10 9.15
N SER A 30 -1.61 -22.01 8.97
CA SER A 30 -1.86 -23.46 9.08
C SER A 30 -2.29 -23.88 10.48
N PHE A 31 -1.74 -23.25 11.53
CA PHE A 31 -2.16 -23.48 12.90
C PHE A 31 -3.61 -23.07 13.14
N VAL A 32 -4.03 -21.91 12.63
CA VAL A 32 -5.42 -21.45 12.78
C VAL A 32 -6.38 -22.39 12.05
N VAL A 33 -6.07 -22.79 10.82
CA VAL A 33 -6.90 -23.72 10.04
C VAL A 33 -6.98 -25.08 10.73
N GLY A 34 -5.83 -25.66 11.07
CA GLY A 34 -5.76 -26.98 11.71
C GLY A 34 -6.52 -27.03 13.04
N SER A 35 -6.35 -26.01 13.89
CA SER A 35 -7.10 -25.92 15.16
C SER A 35 -8.61 -25.79 14.94
N SER A 36 -9.02 -25.07 13.91
CA SER A 36 -10.45 -24.92 13.55
C SER A 36 -11.09 -26.27 13.19
N LEU A 37 -10.38 -27.13 12.45
CA LEU A 37 -10.88 -28.45 12.04
C LEU A 37 -11.06 -29.43 13.19
N LEU A 38 -10.47 -29.17 14.36
CA LEU A 38 -10.61 -29.98 15.56
C LEU A 38 -11.81 -29.61 16.44
N LEU A 39 -12.53 -28.55 16.09
CA LEU A 39 -13.63 -28.05 16.91
C LEU A 39 -14.91 -28.89 16.75
N LYS A 40 -15.70 -28.90 17.82
CA LYS A 40 -17.08 -29.41 17.80
C LYS A 40 -17.96 -28.52 16.90
N ASP A 41 -18.96 -29.12 16.25
CA ASP A 41 -19.85 -28.40 15.34
C ASP A 41 -20.74 -27.36 16.05
N LYS A 42 -21.07 -27.56 17.32
CA LYS A 42 -21.81 -26.59 18.13
C LYS A 42 -21.01 -26.21 19.38
N GLY A 43 -20.86 -24.92 19.62
CA GLY A 43 -20.20 -24.38 20.79
C GLY A 43 -18.67 -24.44 20.74
N GLY A 44 -18.07 -24.85 19.62
CA GLY A 44 -16.62 -24.81 19.44
C GLY A 44 -16.11 -23.37 19.40
N LYS A 45 -15.04 -23.09 20.16
CA LYS A 45 -14.42 -21.75 20.23
C LYS A 45 -12.92 -21.82 20.05
N ILE A 46 -12.37 -20.81 19.38
CA ILE A 46 -10.92 -20.60 19.35
C ILE A 46 -10.57 -19.18 19.79
N GLY A 47 -9.36 -19.04 20.31
CA GLY A 47 -8.76 -17.73 20.58
C GLY A 47 -7.29 -17.75 20.21
N PHE A 48 -6.86 -16.79 19.40
CA PHE A 48 -5.49 -16.66 18.94
C PHE A 48 -4.98 -15.22 19.10
N VAL A 49 -3.71 -15.11 19.44
CA VAL A 49 -2.93 -13.88 19.27
C VAL A 49 -2.24 -13.99 17.91
N LEU A 50 -2.61 -13.16 16.96
CA LEU A 50 -2.13 -13.22 15.59
C LEU A 50 -1.52 -11.90 15.13
N PRO A 51 -0.60 -11.92 14.14
CA PRO A 51 -0.18 -10.71 13.47
C PRO A 51 -1.38 -9.99 12.82
N ALA A 52 -1.45 -8.66 12.96
CA ALA A 52 -2.52 -7.85 12.34
C ALA A 52 -2.54 -7.96 10.81
N GLU A 53 -1.50 -8.54 10.22
CA GLU A 53 -1.45 -8.93 8.81
C GLU A 53 -2.65 -9.78 8.38
N ILE A 54 -3.24 -10.58 9.30
CA ILE A 54 -4.45 -11.35 9.00
C ILE A 54 -5.56 -10.49 8.40
N LEU A 55 -5.64 -9.22 8.76
CA LEU A 55 -6.71 -8.32 8.33
C LEU A 55 -6.54 -7.83 6.86
N GLN A 56 -5.32 -7.85 6.31
CA GLN A 56 -5.03 -7.07 5.12
C GLN A 56 -4.19 -7.78 4.05
N VAL A 57 -3.29 -8.71 4.41
CA VAL A 57 -2.37 -9.31 3.44
C VAL A 57 -3.04 -10.32 2.51
N SER A 58 -2.52 -10.42 1.29
CA SER A 58 -3.09 -11.28 0.25
C SER A 58 -2.98 -12.77 0.56
N PHE A 59 -1.87 -13.23 1.17
CA PHE A 59 -1.71 -14.64 1.51
C PHE A 59 -2.71 -15.12 2.58
N ALA A 60 -3.24 -14.22 3.43
CA ALA A 60 -4.26 -14.53 4.42
C ALA A 60 -5.70 -14.47 3.85
N LEU A 61 -5.89 -14.20 2.56
CA LEU A 61 -7.21 -14.14 1.95
C LEU A 61 -7.99 -15.47 2.08
N GLN A 62 -7.31 -16.58 1.82
CA GLN A 62 -7.94 -17.90 1.95
C GLN A 62 -8.36 -18.19 3.39
N LEU A 63 -7.52 -17.81 4.36
CA LEU A 63 -7.87 -17.92 5.78
C LEU A 63 -9.08 -17.05 6.13
N ARG A 64 -9.13 -15.79 5.71
CA ARG A 64 -10.29 -14.92 5.98
C ARG A 64 -11.59 -15.50 5.41
N LYS A 65 -11.55 -16.01 4.17
CA LYS A 65 -12.70 -16.69 3.57
C LYS A 65 -13.11 -17.93 4.34
N PHE A 66 -12.14 -18.75 4.73
CA PHE A 66 -12.40 -19.93 5.55
C PHE A 66 -13.07 -19.56 6.88
N LEU A 67 -12.49 -18.64 7.63
CA LEU A 67 -13.02 -18.19 8.92
C LEU A 67 -14.43 -17.60 8.78
N ALA A 68 -14.68 -16.80 7.74
CA ALA A 68 -15.98 -16.18 7.47
C ALA A 68 -17.10 -17.22 7.26
N HIS A 69 -16.80 -18.33 6.56
CA HIS A 69 -17.78 -19.40 6.33
C HIS A 69 -17.85 -20.40 7.49
N PHE A 70 -16.72 -20.63 8.19
CA PHE A 70 -16.61 -21.67 9.21
C PHE A 70 -17.20 -21.25 10.57
N TYR A 71 -17.16 -19.96 10.89
CA TYR A 71 -17.60 -19.41 12.17
C TYR A 71 -18.81 -18.50 12.04
N ASN A 72 -19.71 -18.60 13.02
CA ASN A 72 -20.90 -17.75 13.09
C ASN A 72 -20.63 -16.42 13.80
N LYS A 73 -19.67 -16.41 14.74
CA LYS A 73 -19.25 -15.20 15.43
C LYS A 73 -17.75 -15.06 15.35
N ILE A 74 -17.30 -13.87 14.96
CA ILE A 74 -15.90 -13.49 14.92
C ILE A 74 -15.73 -12.18 15.65
N ASN A 75 -14.86 -12.14 16.64
CA ASN A 75 -14.45 -10.91 17.29
C ASN A 75 -12.95 -10.69 17.05
N ILE A 76 -12.61 -9.48 16.59
CA ILE A 76 -11.25 -9.02 16.40
C ILE A 76 -11.00 -7.93 17.43
N ILE A 77 -10.03 -8.13 18.31
CA ILE A 77 -9.61 -7.10 19.26
C ILE A 77 -8.24 -6.59 18.81
N SER A 78 -8.14 -5.31 18.55
CA SER A 78 -6.87 -4.63 18.23
C SER A 78 -6.49 -3.65 19.31
N PHE A 79 -5.27 -3.13 19.25
CA PHE A 79 -4.73 -2.22 20.25
C PHE A 79 -4.17 -0.95 19.58
N GLU A 80 -4.39 0.21 20.18
CA GLU A 80 -3.77 1.46 19.73
C GLU A 80 -2.26 1.48 19.98
N LYS A 81 -1.80 0.86 21.08
CA LYS A 81 -0.39 0.70 21.41
C LYS A 81 0.11 -0.69 21.08
N LEU A 82 1.39 -0.82 20.76
CA LEU A 82 2.02 -2.13 20.58
C LEU A 82 1.95 -2.93 21.88
N VAL A 83 1.40 -4.15 21.81
CA VAL A 83 1.30 -5.07 22.95
C VAL A 83 2.68 -5.60 23.33
N PHE A 84 3.55 -5.80 22.34
CA PHE A 84 4.93 -6.24 22.51
C PHE A 84 5.89 -5.13 22.09
N PRO A 85 6.39 -4.29 23.02
CA PRO A 85 7.18 -3.11 22.67
C PRO A 85 8.47 -3.39 21.90
N ASP A 86 9.07 -4.56 22.13
CA ASP A 86 10.34 -4.97 21.50
C ASP A 86 10.15 -5.51 20.09
N ILE A 87 8.91 -5.85 19.71
CA ILE A 87 8.56 -6.35 18.39
C ILE A 87 7.73 -5.27 17.69
N GLN A 88 8.26 -4.72 16.59
CA GLN A 88 7.55 -3.70 15.79
C GLN A 88 6.42 -4.29 14.94
N GLN A 89 5.69 -5.25 15.48
CA GLN A 89 4.59 -5.93 14.81
C GLN A 89 3.29 -5.73 15.57
N GLU A 90 2.28 -5.26 14.87
CA GLU A 90 0.92 -5.21 15.42
C GLU A 90 0.37 -6.62 15.57
N VAL A 91 -0.35 -6.85 16.66
CA VAL A 91 -1.09 -8.08 16.91
C VAL A 91 -2.56 -7.79 17.11
N VAL A 92 -3.38 -8.79 16.82
CA VAL A 92 -4.81 -8.83 17.13
C VAL A 92 -5.15 -10.09 17.89
N LEU A 93 -6.17 -10.00 18.75
CA LEU A 93 -6.80 -11.19 19.27
C LEU A 93 -7.94 -11.58 18.33
N LEU A 94 -7.93 -12.82 17.86
CA LEU A 94 -8.99 -13.40 17.06
C LEU A 94 -9.76 -14.36 17.93
N LEU A 95 -11.04 -14.08 18.18
CA LEU A 95 -11.93 -14.93 18.97
C LEU A 95 -13.07 -15.38 18.07
N CYS A 96 -13.21 -16.69 17.85
CA CYS A 96 -14.23 -17.23 16.95
C CYS A 96 -15.08 -18.29 17.64
N GLU A 97 -16.37 -18.36 17.27
CA GLU A 97 -17.34 -19.33 17.81
C GLU A 97 -18.20 -19.95 16.72
N LYS A 98 -18.37 -21.27 16.78
CA LYS A 98 -19.38 -22.05 16.03
C LYS A 98 -20.59 -22.24 16.93
N ASN A 99 -21.68 -21.52 16.67
CA ASN A 99 -22.91 -21.65 17.47
C ASN A 99 -24.07 -22.37 16.74
N GLY A 100 -23.84 -22.73 15.47
CA GLY A 100 -24.83 -23.45 14.65
C GLY A 100 -25.98 -22.58 14.13
N THR A 101 -25.88 -21.25 14.21
CA THR A 101 -26.83 -20.33 13.56
C THR A 101 -26.52 -20.16 12.07
N GLN A 102 -27.48 -19.65 11.31
CA GLN A 102 -27.29 -19.30 9.89
C GLN A 102 -26.65 -17.91 9.71
N GLU A 103 -26.61 -17.10 10.76
CA GLU A 103 -26.05 -15.77 10.71
C GLU A 103 -24.54 -15.79 10.98
N HIS A 104 -23.80 -15.05 10.16
CA HIS A 104 -22.36 -14.87 10.28
C HIS A 104 -22.06 -13.39 10.54
N ASN A 105 -21.55 -13.12 11.73
CA ASN A 105 -21.32 -11.76 12.19
C ASN A 105 -19.85 -11.58 12.66
N ILE A 106 -19.36 -10.38 12.47
CA ILE A 106 -18.02 -9.96 12.89
C ILE A 106 -18.09 -8.66 13.68
N GLU A 107 -17.25 -8.51 14.68
CA GLU A 107 -17.07 -7.26 15.41
C GLU A 107 -15.59 -6.94 15.54
N HIS A 108 -15.28 -5.67 15.43
CA HIS A 108 -13.96 -5.16 15.75
C HIS A 108 -14.04 -4.26 16.99
N ILE A 109 -13.17 -4.54 17.95
CA ILE A 109 -13.05 -3.78 19.20
C ILE A 109 -11.63 -3.25 19.26
N GLU A 110 -11.47 -1.94 19.37
CA GLU A 110 -10.16 -1.32 19.57
C GLU A 110 -9.99 -0.95 21.03
N LEU A 111 -8.92 -1.41 21.64
CA LEU A 111 -8.51 -1.10 23.01
C LEU A 111 -7.29 -0.21 22.98
N LYS A 112 -7.13 0.64 23.99
CA LYS A 112 -5.98 1.52 24.11
C LYS A 112 -4.67 0.75 24.27
N ASP A 113 -4.69 -0.26 25.14
CA ASP A 113 -3.56 -1.16 25.38
C ASP A 113 -4.04 -2.50 25.99
N ALA A 114 -3.10 -3.42 26.23
CA ALA A 114 -3.42 -4.74 26.76
C ALA A 114 -4.05 -4.72 28.20
N ASN A 115 -3.89 -3.65 28.97
CA ASN A 115 -4.48 -3.56 30.31
C ASN A 115 -6.01 -3.41 30.26
N GLU A 116 -6.54 -2.78 29.22
CA GLU A 116 -7.99 -2.64 29.04
C GLU A 116 -8.70 -3.98 28.80
N LEU A 117 -7.98 -5.06 28.46
CA LEU A 117 -8.58 -6.40 28.41
C LEU A 117 -9.21 -6.82 29.74
N LYS A 118 -8.67 -6.34 30.89
CA LYS A 118 -9.18 -6.67 32.22
C LYS A 118 -10.56 -6.05 32.50
N THR A 119 -10.87 -4.95 31.84
CA THR A 119 -12.11 -4.17 32.01
C THR A 119 -13.02 -4.24 30.80
N LEU A 120 -12.68 -5.07 29.80
CA LEU A 120 -13.48 -5.19 28.59
C LEU A 120 -14.89 -5.70 28.92
N ASP A 121 -15.89 -4.96 28.49
CA ASP A 121 -17.28 -5.42 28.56
C ASP A 121 -17.47 -6.63 27.64
N THR A 122 -17.61 -7.81 28.25
CA THR A 122 -17.81 -9.05 27.52
C THR A 122 -19.15 -9.14 26.80
N ALA A 123 -20.12 -8.26 27.10
CA ALA A 123 -21.37 -8.19 26.35
C ALA A 123 -21.10 -7.83 24.86
N ARG A 124 -20.12 -6.98 24.59
CA ARG A 124 -19.68 -6.65 23.21
C ARG A 124 -19.20 -7.89 22.44
N LEU A 125 -18.55 -8.84 23.08
CA LEU A 125 -18.10 -10.08 22.46
C LEU A 125 -19.24 -11.06 22.16
N LYS A 126 -20.38 -10.92 22.87
CA LYS A 126 -21.52 -11.82 22.73
C LYS A 126 -22.45 -11.46 21.56
N SER A 127 -22.47 -10.21 21.17
CA SER A 127 -23.37 -9.66 20.16
C SER A 127 -22.63 -8.86 19.08
N PRO A 128 -21.87 -9.50 18.18
CA PRO A 128 -21.27 -8.84 17.04
C PRO A 128 -22.36 -8.20 16.17
N GLN A 129 -22.14 -6.94 15.76
CA GLN A 129 -23.17 -6.14 15.09
C GLN A 129 -23.00 -6.07 13.58
N LYS A 130 -21.80 -6.34 13.07
CA LYS A 130 -21.49 -6.20 11.64
C LYS A 130 -21.68 -7.52 10.92
N LYS A 131 -22.36 -7.48 9.77
CA LYS A 131 -22.49 -8.65 8.90
C LYS A 131 -21.17 -8.93 8.18
N ILE A 132 -20.84 -10.21 8.05
CA ILE A 132 -19.66 -10.60 7.28
C ILE A 132 -19.94 -10.45 5.79
N ASP A 133 -19.13 -9.68 5.10
CA ASP A 133 -19.07 -9.70 3.64
C ASP A 133 -18.11 -10.81 3.18
N PHE A 134 -18.67 -11.89 2.63
CA PHE A 134 -17.91 -13.03 2.11
C PHE A 134 -17.08 -12.68 0.85
N LYS A 135 -17.38 -11.56 0.20
CA LYS A 135 -16.65 -11.07 -0.98
C LYS A 135 -15.49 -10.15 -0.60
N SER A 136 -15.50 -9.60 0.62
CA SER A 136 -14.48 -8.69 1.08
C SER A 136 -13.11 -9.36 1.10
N ASN A 137 -12.15 -8.72 0.48
CA ASN A 137 -10.77 -9.20 0.46
C ASN A 137 -9.97 -8.75 1.69
N LYS A 138 -10.46 -7.74 2.43
CA LYS A 138 -9.77 -7.14 3.58
C LYS A 138 -10.72 -6.94 4.76
N TRP A 139 -10.28 -7.37 5.93
CA TRP A 139 -11.02 -7.18 7.18
C TRP A 139 -10.75 -5.85 7.86
N THR A 140 -9.88 -5.02 7.29
CA THR A 140 -9.71 -3.62 7.70
C THR A 140 -10.98 -2.79 7.52
N PHE A 141 -11.91 -3.21 6.66
CA PHE A 141 -13.25 -2.63 6.58
C PHE A 141 -14.02 -2.66 7.91
N TYR A 142 -13.82 -3.66 8.74
CA TYR A 142 -14.54 -3.80 10.00
C TYR A 142 -14.05 -2.84 11.11
N PHE A 143 -13.03 -2.02 10.83
CA PHE A 143 -12.72 -0.84 11.64
C PHE A 143 -13.76 0.27 11.52
N LEU A 144 -14.61 0.19 10.51
CA LEU A 144 -15.69 1.12 10.22
C LEU A 144 -17.01 0.63 10.83
N GLU A 145 -17.95 1.55 11.03
CA GLU A 145 -19.31 1.20 11.40
C GLU A 145 -20.08 0.65 10.19
N GLN A 146 -21.21 -0.03 10.40
CA GLN A 146 -21.96 -0.65 9.31
C GLN A 146 -22.42 0.40 8.26
N GLU A 147 -22.90 1.58 8.70
CA GLU A 147 -23.29 2.68 7.80
C GLU A 147 -22.12 3.15 6.92
N GLU A 148 -20.91 3.25 7.50
CA GLU A 148 -19.70 3.63 6.77
C GLU A 148 -19.30 2.56 5.74
N ILE A 149 -19.46 1.27 6.08
CA ILE A 149 -19.20 0.13 5.18
C ILE A 149 -20.20 0.18 4.02
N ASP A 150 -21.50 0.28 4.33
CA ASP A 150 -22.59 0.31 3.33
C ASP A 150 -22.40 1.50 2.37
N PHE A 151 -21.97 2.65 2.88
CA PHE A 151 -21.64 3.81 2.07
C PHE A 151 -20.52 3.50 1.07
N LEU A 152 -19.37 2.96 1.53
CA LEU A 152 -18.25 2.64 0.65
C LEU A 152 -18.59 1.59 -0.41
N GLU A 153 -19.45 0.62 -0.07
CA GLU A 153 -19.88 -0.42 -1.00
C GLU A 153 -20.85 0.09 -2.09
N THR A 154 -21.62 1.11 -1.78
CA THR A 154 -22.70 1.58 -2.67
C THR A 154 -22.34 2.80 -3.46
N ILE A 155 -21.46 3.70 -2.93
CA ILE A 155 -21.17 5.01 -3.53
C ILE A 155 -20.61 4.89 -4.95
N ALA A 156 -19.77 3.90 -5.21
CA ALA A 156 -19.16 3.68 -6.52
C ALA A 156 -20.22 3.42 -7.60
N LYS A 157 -21.19 2.56 -7.29
CA LYS A 157 -22.30 2.23 -8.21
C LYS A 157 -23.26 3.39 -8.35
N LYS A 158 -23.64 4.01 -7.22
CA LYS A 158 -24.59 5.13 -7.16
C LYS A 158 -24.11 6.33 -7.98
N ARG A 159 -22.81 6.58 -8.01
CA ARG A 159 -22.22 7.77 -8.67
C ARG A 159 -21.41 7.42 -9.93
N ASN A 160 -21.45 6.18 -10.40
CA ASN A 160 -20.69 5.70 -11.55
C ASN A 160 -19.18 6.02 -11.43
N ILE A 161 -18.63 5.87 -10.24
CA ILE A 161 -17.22 6.11 -9.96
C ILE A 161 -16.43 4.82 -10.25
N ALA A 162 -15.31 4.96 -10.95
CA ALA A 162 -14.47 3.82 -11.30
C ALA A 162 -13.15 3.82 -10.51
N THR A 163 -12.44 2.69 -10.56
CA THR A 163 -11.14 2.53 -9.92
C THR A 163 -10.02 3.13 -10.76
N LEU A 164 -8.89 3.47 -10.13
CA LEU A 164 -7.66 3.93 -10.80
C LEU A 164 -7.25 2.97 -11.93
N GLY A 165 -7.39 1.65 -11.71
CA GLY A 165 -7.07 0.63 -12.70
C GLY A 165 -7.88 0.69 -13.99
N LYS A 166 -9.03 1.40 -14.02
CA LYS A 166 -9.74 1.71 -15.27
C LYS A 166 -8.96 2.68 -16.13
N TYR A 167 -8.24 3.62 -15.53
CA TYR A 167 -7.61 4.76 -16.19
C TYR A 167 -6.10 4.61 -16.37
N ALA A 168 -5.44 3.81 -15.53
CA ALA A 168 -3.99 3.62 -15.57
C ALA A 168 -3.59 2.22 -15.11
N ASN A 169 -2.41 1.77 -15.56
CA ASN A 169 -1.74 0.59 -15.04
C ASN A 169 -0.68 1.03 -14.03
N VAL A 170 -0.60 0.35 -12.90
CA VAL A 170 0.37 0.64 -11.86
C VAL A 170 1.39 -0.49 -11.80
N GLU A 171 2.67 -0.16 -11.92
CA GLU A 171 3.78 -1.11 -11.89
C GLU A 171 4.75 -0.77 -10.76
N VAL A 172 5.44 -1.77 -10.22
CA VAL A 172 6.55 -1.53 -9.29
C VAL A 172 7.64 -0.70 -9.98
N GLY A 173 8.27 0.21 -9.26
CA GLY A 173 9.44 0.93 -9.75
C GLY A 173 10.59 -0.03 -10.10
N ILE A 174 11.62 0.49 -10.70
CA ILE A 174 12.74 -0.29 -11.23
C ILE A 174 13.44 -1.06 -10.12
N THR A 175 13.58 -2.37 -10.29
CA THR A 175 14.34 -3.22 -9.37
C THR A 175 15.79 -3.31 -9.83
N THR A 176 16.66 -2.49 -9.26
CA THR A 176 18.08 -2.48 -9.64
C THR A 176 18.85 -3.69 -9.10
N GLY A 177 18.41 -4.27 -7.99
CA GLY A 177 19.13 -5.33 -7.27
C GLY A 177 20.23 -4.80 -6.35
N ALA A 178 20.63 -3.54 -6.53
CA ALA A 178 21.63 -2.86 -5.70
C ALA A 178 21.41 -1.34 -5.77
N ASN A 179 20.30 -0.86 -5.16
CA ASN A 179 19.95 0.56 -5.26
C ASN A 179 21.11 1.50 -4.87
N ASN A 180 21.86 1.16 -3.83
CA ASN A 180 22.98 2.02 -3.38
C ASN A 180 24.10 2.17 -4.42
N TYR A 181 24.24 1.20 -5.32
CA TYR A 181 25.23 1.23 -6.39
C TYR A 181 24.70 1.93 -7.65
N PHE A 182 23.47 1.57 -8.06
CA PHE A 182 22.89 2.10 -9.30
C PHE A 182 22.24 3.48 -9.16
N THR A 183 22.00 3.94 -7.92
CA THR A 183 21.43 5.27 -7.69
C THR A 183 22.46 6.16 -7.00
N VAL A 184 22.88 7.21 -7.70
CA VAL A 184 24.05 8.01 -7.30
C VAL A 184 23.75 9.51 -7.25
N PRO A 185 24.51 10.27 -6.41
CA PRO A 185 24.51 11.71 -6.45
C PRO A 185 25.33 12.23 -7.64
N LEU A 186 25.22 13.51 -7.95
CA LEU A 186 25.97 14.17 -9.02
C LEU A 186 27.48 14.00 -8.84
N THR A 187 27.98 14.07 -7.61
CA THR A 187 29.41 13.93 -7.30
C THR A 187 30.00 12.60 -7.80
N THR A 188 29.25 11.51 -7.74
CA THR A 188 29.70 10.21 -8.29
C THR A 188 29.71 10.22 -9.82
N VAL A 189 28.71 10.90 -10.43
CA VAL A 189 28.67 11.08 -11.89
C VAL A 189 29.89 11.85 -12.37
N GLU A 190 30.27 12.90 -11.67
CA GLU A 190 31.43 13.73 -11.95
C GLU A 190 32.76 12.97 -11.75
N GLU A 191 32.91 12.30 -10.60
CA GLU A 191 34.09 11.54 -10.23
C GLU A 191 34.50 10.49 -11.26
N TYR A 192 33.50 9.76 -11.78
CA TYR A 192 33.71 8.69 -12.76
C TYR A 192 33.37 9.11 -14.20
N ASN A 193 33.05 10.37 -14.46
CA ASN A 193 32.60 10.84 -15.79
C ASN A 193 31.50 9.98 -16.42
N LEU A 194 30.36 9.81 -15.69
CA LEU A 194 29.25 8.92 -16.08
C LEU A 194 28.07 9.66 -16.70
N TYR A 195 28.26 10.84 -17.25
CA TYR A 195 27.16 11.70 -17.75
C TYR A 195 26.27 11.00 -18.79
N ASP A 196 26.83 10.22 -19.70
CA ASP A 196 26.10 9.52 -20.77
C ASP A 196 25.16 8.44 -20.23
N TYR A 197 25.49 7.88 -19.07
CA TYR A 197 24.75 6.79 -18.41
C TYR A 197 23.86 7.27 -17.27
N ALA A 198 24.03 8.51 -16.82
CA ALA A 198 23.29 9.08 -15.70
C ALA A 198 21.93 9.61 -16.15
N LYS A 199 20.86 8.92 -15.80
CA LYS A 199 19.50 9.30 -16.16
C LYS A 199 18.78 9.99 -14.98
N PRO A 200 17.89 10.96 -15.21
CA PRO A 200 17.11 11.59 -14.14
C PRO A 200 16.39 10.54 -13.29
N MET A 201 16.45 10.70 -11.96
CA MET A 201 15.81 9.78 -11.05
C MET A 201 15.26 10.48 -9.82
N VAL A 202 14.16 9.93 -9.30
CA VAL A 202 13.62 10.22 -7.97
C VAL A 202 13.51 8.93 -7.16
N GLY A 203 14.27 8.86 -6.07
CA GLY A 203 14.42 7.63 -5.27
C GLY A 203 13.72 7.67 -3.92
N ARG A 204 13.26 8.84 -3.47
CA ARG A 204 12.64 9.03 -2.16
C ARG A 204 11.48 10.01 -2.23
N SER A 205 10.43 9.75 -1.46
CA SER A 205 9.24 10.61 -1.39
C SER A 205 9.53 12.04 -0.91
N VAL A 206 10.58 12.23 -0.12
CA VAL A 206 11.04 13.55 0.34
C VAL A 206 11.65 14.42 -0.76
N GLN A 207 12.03 13.82 -1.89
CA GLN A 207 12.54 14.53 -3.06
C GLN A 207 11.44 15.15 -3.92
N VAL A 208 10.18 14.84 -3.63
CA VAL A 208 9.03 15.35 -4.37
C VAL A 208 8.11 16.09 -3.40
N ASN A 209 8.00 17.40 -3.56
CA ASN A 209 7.18 18.27 -2.71
C ASN A 209 6.01 18.90 -3.49
N SER A 210 5.48 18.18 -4.48
CA SER A 210 4.50 18.67 -5.45
C SER A 210 3.58 17.54 -5.90
N VAL A 211 2.62 17.84 -6.74
CA VAL A 211 1.84 16.86 -7.52
C VAL A 211 2.21 16.85 -9.00
N ILE A 212 3.05 17.81 -9.41
CA ILE A 212 3.71 17.85 -10.72
C ILE A 212 5.22 17.91 -10.44
N PHE A 213 5.94 16.86 -10.77
CA PHE A 213 7.39 16.79 -10.61
C PHE A 213 8.06 17.26 -11.90
N THR A 214 8.57 18.50 -11.88
CA THR A 214 9.14 19.18 -13.04
C THR A 214 10.64 18.93 -13.18
N LYS A 215 11.22 19.33 -14.33
CA LYS A 215 12.67 19.30 -14.54
C LYS A 215 13.41 20.19 -13.54
N GLU A 216 12.84 21.33 -13.17
CA GLU A 216 13.39 22.24 -12.16
C GLU A 216 13.39 21.58 -10.78
N ASP A 217 12.39 20.78 -10.43
CA ASP A 217 12.36 20.03 -9.18
C ASP A 217 13.46 18.95 -9.14
N TRP A 218 13.69 18.27 -10.27
CA TRP A 218 14.79 17.33 -10.41
C TRP A 218 16.15 18.02 -10.33
N GLU A 219 16.35 19.16 -10.99
CA GLU A 219 17.61 19.93 -10.92
C GLU A 219 17.92 20.38 -9.48
N LYS A 220 16.93 20.81 -8.70
CA LYS A 220 17.10 21.10 -7.27
C LYS A 220 17.58 19.87 -6.50
N ASN A 221 17.01 18.70 -6.77
CA ASN A 221 17.44 17.44 -6.15
C ASN A 221 18.88 17.09 -6.55
N LYS A 222 19.24 17.24 -7.81
CA LYS A 222 20.57 16.98 -8.37
C LYS A 222 21.66 17.77 -7.64
N PHE A 223 21.41 19.05 -7.36
CA PHE A 223 22.38 19.91 -6.68
C PHE A 223 22.33 19.81 -5.14
N SER A 224 21.36 19.09 -4.56
CA SER A 224 21.19 18.94 -3.10
C SER A 224 21.95 17.76 -2.48
N LYS A 225 22.95 17.17 -3.16
CA LYS A 225 23.62 15.92 -2.78
C LYS A 225 22.70 14.69 -2.70
N ALA A 226 21.47 14.80 -3.18
CA ALA A 226 20.56 13.66 -3.25
C ALA A 226 21.02 12.66 -4.33
N LYS A 227 20.66 11.40 -4.17
CA LYS A 227 20.80 10.39 -5.22
C LYS A 227 19.73 10.66 -6.30
N ALA A 228 20.06 11.54 -7.26
CA ALA A 228 19.16 12.03 -8.29
C ALA A 228 19.43 11.43 -9.69
N HIS A 229 20.36 10.47 -9.77
CA HIS A 229 20.69 9.80 -11.02
C HIS A 229 20.57 8.29 -10.88
N LEU A 230 20.00 7.67 -11.91
CA LEU A 230 20.04 6.23 -12.14
C LEU A 230 21.11 5.93 -13.18
N LEU A 231 22.06 5.06 -12.86
CA LEU A 231 23.03 4.59 -13.83
C LEU A 231 22.41 3.50 -14.71
N ALA A 232 22.35 3.78 -16.00
CA ALA A 232 21.76 2.94 -17.04
C ALA A 232 22.81 2.56 -18.07
N PHE A 233 23.65 1.58 -17.75
CA PHE A 233 24.66 1.06 -18.67
C PHE A 233 24.01 0.17 -19.73
N PRO A 234 24.48 0.24 -20.99
CA PRO A 234 24.16 -0.74 -22.01
C PRO A 234 24.79 -2.10 -21.70
N ASP A 235 24.53 -3.12 -22.51
CA ASP A 235 25.24 -4.38 -22.42
C ASP A 235 26.75 -4.21 -22.74
N ARG A 236 27.55 -5.23 -22.41
CA ARG A 236 29.01 -5.19 -22.56
C ARG A 236 29.49 -4.96 -24.00
N GLN A 237 28.72 -5.40 -24.98
CA GLN A 237 29.08 -5.23 -26.40
C GLN A 237 28.91 -3.77 -26.87
N ASN A 238 27.92 -3.08 -26.30
CA ASN A 238 27.58 -1.69 -26.62
C ASN A 238 28.14 -0.70 -25.61
N LEU A 239 28.85 -1.18 -24.59
CA LEU A 239 29.51 -0.30 -23.61
C LEU A 239 30.70 0.38 -24.28
N ASP A 240 30.63 1.71 -24.42
CA ASP A 240 31.78 2.47 -24.83
C ASP A 240 32.94 2.19 -23.85
N GLN A 241 34.16 2.05 -24.38
CA GLN A 241 35.37 1.91 -23.59
C GLN A 241 35.69 3.21 -22.81
N ASN A 242 34.64 4.00 -22.53
CA ASN A 242 34.71 5.13 -21.62
C ASN A 242 35.35 4.67 -20.31
N ASN A 243 36.55 5.14 -20.09
CA ASN A 243 37.39 4.76 -18.97
C ASN A 243 36.68 4.91 -17.60
N GLY A 244 35.75 5.85 -17.48
CA GLY A 244 34.96 6.08 -16.27
C GLY A 244 33.95 4.98 -16.00
N ALA A 245 33.17 4.56 -17.02
CA ALA A 245 32.18 3.48 -16.87
C ALA A 245 32.82 2.14 -16.54
N VAL A 246 33.93 1.80 -17.22
CA VAL A 246 34.69 0.57 -16.94
C VAL A 246 35.24 0.58 -15.52
N LYS A 247 35.81 1.71 -15.06
CA LYS A 247 36.32 1.87 -13.69
C LYS A 247 35.17 1.71 -12.66
N TYR A 248 34.03 2.30 -12.92
CA TYR A 248 32.87 2.18 -12.02
C TYR A 248 32.32 0.76 -11.94
N ILE A 249 32.25 0.05 -13.08
CA ILE A 249 31.87 -1.37 -13.12
C ILE A 249 32.86 -2.22 -12.34
N ALA A 250 34.17 -2.02 -12.54
CA ALA A 250 35.21 -2.72 -11.77
C ALA A 250 35.12 -2.41 -10.26
N HIS A 251 34.79 -1.17 -9.88
CA HIS A 251 34.51 -0.83 -8.49
C HIS A 251 33.29 -1.66 -7.96
N GLY A 252 32.22 -1.80 -8.73
CA GLY A 252 31.08 -2.65 -8.37
C GLY A 252 31.46 -4.12 -8.20
N GLU A 253 32.35 -4.63 -9.01
CA GLU A 253 32.88 -6.00 -8.88
C GLU A 253 33.71 -6.16 -7.59
N SER A 254 34.53 -5.17 -7.24
CA SER A 254 35.30 -5.16 -5.98
C SER A 254 34.38 -5.17 -4.74
N LEU A 255 33.20 -4.56 -4.85
CA LEU A 255 32.16 -4.56 -3.81
C LEU A 255 31.26 -5.82 -3.84
N ASN A 256 31.56 -6.79 -4.71
CA ASN A 256 30.76 -8.01 -4.92
C ASN A 256 29.28 -7.75 -5.33
N ILE A 257 28.98 -6.60 -5.92
CA ILE A 257 27.62 -6.28 -6.39
C ILE A 257 27.14 -7.32 -7.43
N HIS A 258 28.01 -7.79 -8.31
CA HIS A 258 27.74 -8.80 -9.32
C HIS A 258 27.31 -10.16 -8.73
N LYS A 259 27.62 -10.46 -7.47
CA LYS A 259 27.23 -11.70 -6.77
C LYS A 259 25.86 -11.63 -6.08
N GLY A 260 25.21 -10.45 -6.11
CA GLY A 260 23.89 -10.27 -5.53
C GLY A 260 22.83 -11.12 -6.26
N TYR A 261 21.78 -11.57 -5.54
CA TYR A 261 20.74 -12.43 -6.11
C TYR A 261 20.12 -11.87 -7.40
N LYS A 262 19.80 -10.58 -7.44
CA LYS A 262 19.18 -9.94 -8.61
C LYS A 262 20.18 -9.55 -9.69
N THR A 263 21.39 -9.22 -9.34
CA THR A 263 22.46 -8.84 -10.26
C THR A 263 23.12 -10.08 -10.86
N GLY A 264 23.37 -11.12 -10.06
CA GLY A 264 24.05 -12.34 -10.48
C GLY A 264 23.27 -13.22 -11.47
N ILE A 265 21.97 -13.02 -11.63
CA ILE A 265 21.15 -13.73 -12.62
C ILE A 265 21.09 -13.04 -13.98
N ARG A 266 21.73 -11.85 -14.14
CA ARG A 266 21.76 -11.09 -15.40
C ARG A 266 22.96 -11.52 -16.22
N ASN A 267 22.82 -11.51 -17.55
CA ASN A 267 23.96 -11.75 -18.45
C ASN A 267 25.10 -10.75 -18.19
N ASP A 268 24.77 -9.48 -18.21
CA ASP A 268 25.62 -8.40 -17.74
C ASP A 268 25.05 -7.85 -16.45
N TRP A 269 25.70 -8.11 -15.33
CA TRP A 269 25.21 -7.79 -13.99
C TRP A 269 24.90 -6.31 -13.79
N PHE A 270 25.59 -5.44 -14.51
CA PHE A 270 25.49 -3.98 -14.43
C PHE A 270 24.35 -3.41 -15.29
N VAL A 271 23.71 -4.20 -16.14
CA VAL A 271 22.57 -3.77 -16.96
C VAL A 271 21.31 -3.78 -16.11
N VAL A 272 20.69 -2.63 -15.93
CA VAL A 272 19.43 -2.49 -15.19
C VAL A 272 18.26 -2.78 -16.13
N PRO A 273 17.40 -3.77 -15.84
CA PRO A 273 16.30 -4.13 -16.72
C PRO A 273 15.11 -3.16 -16.58
N SER A 274 14.22 -3.20 -17.58
CA SER A 274 12.90 -2.53 -17.54
C SER A 274 12.94 -1.01 -17.36
N LEU A 275 13.87 -0.37 -18.04
CA LEU A 275 14.00 1.08 -18.07
C LEU A 275 12.86 1.69 -18.92
N LYS A 276 11.75 2.02 -18.28
CA LYS A 276 10.62 2.75 -18.88
C LYS A 276 10.30 3.98 -18.03
N ILE A 277 10.16 5.12 -18.70
CA ILE A 277 9.65 6.35 -18.09
C ILE A 277 8.13 6.22 -17.99
N SER A 278 7.59 6.54 -16.83
CA SER A 278 6.14 6.53 -16.58
C SER A 278 5.55 7.93 -16.66
N ASP A 279 4.26 8.01 -16.98
CA ASP A 279 3.53 9.29 -17.06
C ASP A 279 3.36 9.91 -15.67
N ALA A 280 3.21 9.08 -14.65
CA ALA A 280 3.12 9.53 -13.27
C ALA A 280 3.82 8.55 -12.30
N LEU A 281 4.02 9.01 -11.07
CA LEU A 281 4.58 8.29 -9.96
C LEU A 281 3.53 8.17 -8.85
N PHE A 282 3.47 7.00 -8.19
CA PHE A 282 2.63 6.80 -7.02
C PHE A 282 3.51 6.39 -5.83
N ILE A 283 3.44 7.14 -4.73
CA ILE A 283 4.30 6.87 -3.58
C ILE A 283 3.82 5.60 -2.87
N ARG A 284 4.69 4.60 -2.80
CA ARG A 284 4.39 3.29 -2.23
C ARG A 284 4.16 3.32 -0.72
N ARG A 285 5.03 4.01 0.03
CA ARG A 285 4.99 4.08 1.50
C ARG A 285 4.83 5.50 1.96
N ASN A 286 3.79 5.76 2.75
CA ASN A 286 3.35 7.09 3.12
C ASN A 286 3.06 7.18 4.62
N ASN A 287 3.32 8.36 5.19
CA ASN A 287 2.90 8.67 6.55
C ASN A 287 1.51 9.32 6.57
N LEU A 288 1.38 10.52 6.01
CA LEU A 288 0.12 11.27 6.07
C LEU A 288 -0.89 10.72 5.03
N TYR A 289 -0.56 10.81 3.78
CA TYR A 289 -1.37 10.32 2.67
C TYR A 289 -0.48 9.98 1.46
N PRO A 290 -0.86 9.00 0.65
CA PRO A 290 -0.20 8.73 -0.62
C PRO A 290 -0.38 9.88 -1.61
N ARG A 291 0.57 10.00 -2.53
CA ARG A 291 0.51 11.01 -3.59
C ARG A 291 0.63 10.35 -4.95
N LEU A 292 -0.24 10.77 -5.86
CA LEU A 292 -0.14 10.55 -7.30
C LEU A 292 0.49 11.81 -7.89
N ILE A 293 1.56 11.67 -8.67
CA ILE A 293 2.43 12.78 -9.06
C ILE A 293 2.72 12.67 -10.56
N ILE A 294 2.43 13.69 -11.34
CA ILE A 294 2.79 13.75 -12.76
C ILE A 294 4.32 13.82 -12.89
N ASN A 295 4.88 13.08 -13.81
CA ASN A 295 6.33 12.95 -14.02
C ASN A 295 6.82 13.77 -15.22
N GLU A 296 6.72 15.09 -15.16
CA GLU A 296 7.20 16.00 -16.23
C GLU A 296 8.75 16.04 -16.33
N ALA A 297 9.44 15.62 -15.28
CA ALA A 297 10.89 15.50 -15.29
C ALA A 297 11.40 14.29 -16.08
N GLU A 298 10.50 13.41 -16.55
CA GLU A 298 10.86 12.14 -17.19
C GLU A 298 11.83 11.31 -16.33
N ALA A 299 11.67 11.41 -15.00
CA ALA A 299 12.55 10.76 -14.06
C ALA A 299 12.19 9.27 -13.89
N TYR A 300 13.22 8.45 -13.80
CA TYR A 300 13.07 7.07 -13.37
C TYR A 300 12.82 6.98 -11.87
N THR A 301 12.23 5.87 -11.42
CA THR A 301 12.08 5.59 -9.99
C THR A 301 12.37 4.13 -9.69
N THR A 302 12.90 3.90 -8.48
CA THR A 302 13.13 2.54 -7.96
C THR A 302 11.89 2.01 -7.24
N ASP A 303 11.97 0.84 -6.63
CA ASP A 303 10.90 0.15 -5.90
C ASP A 303 10.34 0.92 -4.68
N THR A 304 10.84 2.09 -4.39
CA THR A 304 10.30 3.02 -3.38
C THR A 304 9.02 3.74 -3.82
N MET A 305 8.79 3.83 -5.12
CA MET A 305 7.59 4.37 -5.75
C MET A 305 7.10 3.43 -6.85
N HIS A 306 5.84 3.53 -7.19
CA HIS A 306 5.26 2.83 -8.33
C HIS A 306 5.27 3.74 -9.56
N ARG A 307 5.41 3.12 -10.72
CA ARG A 307 5.26 3.74 -12.03
C ARG A 307 3.80 3.65 -12.43
N VAL A 308 3.24 4.74 -12.92
CA VAL A 308 1.86 4.82 -13.38
C VAL A 308 1.87 5.14 -14.87
N PHE A 309 1.27 4.25 -15.67
CA PHE A 309 1.14 4.38 -17.11
C PHE A 309 -0.32 4.63 -17.45
N VAL A 310 -0.60 5.79 -18.00
CA VAL A 310 -1.96 6.22 -18.31
C VAL A 310 -2.48 5.47 -19.54
N LYS A 311 -3.72 5.04 -19.49
CA LYS A 311 -4.38 4.37 -20.61
C LYS A 311 -4.83 5.38 -21.68
N PRO A 312 -5.00 4.95 -22.94
CA PRO A 312 -5.58 5.81 -23.99
C PRO A 312 -6.86 6.48 -23.50
N ASP A 313 -7.11 7.69 -24.00
CA ASP A 313 -8.28 8.53 -23.69
C ASP A 313 -8.38 9.05 -22.25
N THR A 314 -7.37 8.82 -21.41
CA THR A 314 -7.28 9.37 -20.07
C THR A 314 -6.37 10.59 -20.04
N ASP A 315 -6.87 11.71 -19.56
CA ASP A 315 -6.07 12.91 -19.31
C ASP A 315 -5.32 12.75 -17.96
N ILE A 316 -3.99 12.87 -18.00
CA ILE A 316 -3.13 12.70 -16.81
C ILE A 316 -3.35 13.78 -15.75
N LYS A 317 -3.66 15.02 -16.18
CA LYS A 317 -3.91 16.15 -15.27
C LYS A 317 -5.22 15.94 -14.54
N ALA A 318 -6.26 15.58 -15.30
CA ALA A 318 -7.56 15.23 -14.73
C ALA A 318 -7.48 14.02 -13.80
N LEU A 319 -6.73 12.99 -14.18
CA LEU A 319 -6.52 11.78 -13.36
C LEU A 319 -5.84 12.12 -12.03
N THR A 320 -4.78 12.91 -12.09
CA THR A 320 -4.02 13.32 -10.90
C THR A 320 -4.87 14.19 -9.99
N ALA A 321 -5.56 15.20 -10.51
CA ALA A 321 -6.46 16.04 -9.71
C ALA A 321 -7.58 15.21 -9.06
N SER A 322 -8.16 14.26 -9.81
CA SER A 322 -9.24 13.38 -9.33
C SER A 322 -8.84 12.49 -8.15
N TYR A 323 -7.56 12.34 -7.87
CA TYR A 323 -7.09 11.58 -6.72
C TYR A 323 -7.20 12.34 -5.38
N TYR A 324 -7.04 13.67 -5.41
CA TYR A 324 -6.96 14.50 -4.20
C TYR A 324 -8.34 14.93 -3.72
N ASN A 325 -9.10 14.01 -3.15
CA ASN A 325 -10.39 14.25 -2.49
C ASN A 325 -10.62 13.23 -1.36
N SER A 326 -11.55 13.53 -0.48
CA SER A 326 -11.82 12.72 0.71
C SER A 326 -12.26 11.29 0.39
N LEU A 327 -13.02 11.09 -0.69
CA LEU A 327 -13.47 9.75 -1.09
C LEU A 327 -12.31 8.87 -1.56
N SER A 328 -11.46 9.39 -2.45
CA SER A 328 -10.28 8.66 -2.94
C SER A 328 -9.29 8.37 -1.81
N LEU A 329 -9.11 9.30 -0.88
CA LEU A 329 -8.24 9.07 0.29
C LEU A 329 -8.85 8.06 1.27
N ALA A 330 -10.17 8.01 1.46
CA ALA A 330 -10.83 6.96 2.25
C ALA A 330 -10.60 5.58 1.63
N PHE A 331 -10.79 5.43 0.31
CA PHE A 331 -10.49 4.18 -0.40
C PHE A 331 -9.01 3.82 -0.39
N THR A 332 -8.13 4.80 -0.36
CA THR A 332 -6.69 4.59 -0.24
C THR A 332 -6.33 3.94 1.11
N GLU A 333 -6.89 4.43 2.22
CA GLU A 333 -6.68 3.84 3.55
C GLU A 333 -7.24 2.41 3.63
N VAL A 334 -8.41 2.18 3.06
CA VAL A 334 -9.03 0.83 3.02
C VAL A 334 -8.23 -0.13 2.13
N SER A 335 -7.74 0.34 0.98
CA SER A 335 -7.00 -0.48 0.02
C SER A 335 -5.56 -0.76 0.45
N GLY A 336 -4.94 0.12 1.22
CA GLY A 336 -3.56 0.02 1.66
C GLY A 336 -3.35 -0.97 2.82
N ARG A 337 -2.10 -1.08 3.23
CA ARG A 337 -1.65 -1.88 4.37
C ARG A 337 -1.09 -0.96 5.43
N SER A 338 -1.68 -0.98 6.61
CA SER A 338 -1.17 -0.27 7.78
C SER A 338 -0.03 -1.08 8.42
N HIS A 339 1.05 -0.41 8.76
CA HIS A 339 2.20 -0.96 9.48
C HIS A 339 2.38 -0.27 10.84
N GLY A 340 3.01 -0.97 11.79
CA GLY A 340 3.15 -0.56 13.19
C GLY A 340 3.83 0.78 13.46
N GLY A 341 4.45 1.41 12.47
CA GLY A 341 5.03 2.76 12.56
C GLY A 341 4.15 3.88 12.02
N GLY A 342 2.87 3.63 11.77
CA GLY A 342 1.95 4.60 11.17
C GLY A 342 2.12 4.77 9.65
N VAL A 343 2.84 3.86 9.00
CA VAL A 343 3.06 3.87 7.57
C VAL A 343 1.90 3.17 6.86
N LEU A 344 1.38 3.79 5.82
CA LEU A 344 0.49 3.17 4.85
C LEU A 344 1.31 2.72 3.64
N GLU A 345 1.27 1.44 3.30
CA GLU A 345 1.88 0.88 2.10
C GLU A 345 0.79 0.43 1.13
N LEU A 346 0.96 0.75 -0.15
CA LEU A 346 0.13 0.24 -1.23
C LEU A 346 0.98 -0.55 -2.21
N MET A 347 0.51 -1.75 -2.55
CA MET A 347 1.05 -2.50 -3.69
C MET A 347 0.37 -2.05 -4.98
N PRO A 348 0.93 -2.29 -6.18
CA PRO A 348 0.35 -1.84 -7.44
C PRO A 348 -1.12 -2.21 -7.60
N ASN A 349 -1.47 -3.48 -7.38
CA ASN A 349 -2.83 -3.98 -7.48
C ASN A 349 -3.79 -3.44 -6.38
N GLU A 350 -3.26 -2.88 -5.31
CA GLU A 350 -4.04 -2.19 -4.27
C GLU A 350 -4.28 -0.73 -4.65
N ALA A 351 -3.28 -0.07 -5.23
CA ALA A 351 -3.43 1.28 -5.79
C ALA A 351 -4.47 1.30 -6.92
N GLU A 352 -4.44 0.31 -7.83
CA GLU A 352 -5.41 0.19 -8.92
C GLU A 352 -6.88 0.04 -8.45
N LYS A 353 -7.12 -0.38 -7.20
CA LYS A 353 -8.47 -0.51 -6.62
C LYS A 353 -9.01 0.78 -6.01
N ILE A 354 -8.22 1.82 -5.90
CA ILE A 354 -8.67 3.10 -5.36
C ILE A 354 -9.73 3.68 -6.28
N LEU A 355 -10.89 4.03 -5.71
CA LEU A 355 -11.95 4.72 -6.45
C LEU A 355 -11.55 6.18 -6.73
N LEU A 356 -11.76 6.58 -7.97
CA LEU A 356 -11.47 7.94 -8.44
C LEU A 356 -12.72 8.54 -9.11
N PRO A 357 -13.20 9.68 -8.64
CA PRO A 357 -14.20 10.47 -9.32
C PRO A 357 -13.58 11.21 -10.52
N TYR A 358 -13.18 10.44 -11.55
CA TYR A 358 -12.52 10.98 -12.74
C TYR A 358 -13.47 11.73 -13.64
N ASN A 359 -13.20 13.02 -13.83
CA ASN A 359 -13.82 13.88 -14.83
C ASN A 359 -12.71 14.70 -15.51
N LYS A 360 -12.78 14.91 -16.83
CA LYS A 360 -11.79 15.70 -17.56
C LYS A 360 -11.70 17.15 -17.04
N ASP A 361 -12.80 17.71 -16.59
CA ASP A 361 -12.86 19.07 -16.03
C ASP A 361 -12.07 19.21 -14.73
N ASN A 362 -11.77 18.09 -14.03
CA ASN A 362 -10.92 18.11 -12.84
C ASN A 362 -9.49 18.59 -13.14
N ALA A 363 -9.04 18.59 -14.40
CA ALA A 363 -7.73 19.12 -14.81
C ALA A 363 -7.55 20.60 -14.42
N GLU A 364 -8.62 21.38 -14.41
CA GLU A 364 -8.59 22.83 -14.14
C GLU A 364 -8.09 23.15 -12.72
N ILE A 365 -8.38 22.28 -11.73
CA ILE A 365 -7.98 22.52 -10.35
C ILE A 365 -6.56 22.03 -10.03
N LEU A 366 -5.89 21.31 -10.94
CA LEU A 366 -4.60 20.68 -10.67
C LEU A 366 -3.52 21.68 -10.26
N SER A 367 -3.40 22.81 -10.98
CA SER A 367 -2.42 23.84 -10.66
C SER A 367 -2.60 24.38 -9.25
N ARG A 368 -3.86 24.56 -8.83
CA ARG A 368 -4.15 25.01 -7.46
C ARG A 368 -3.77 23.96 -6.42
N ILE A 369 -3.99 22.67 -6.69
CA ILE A 369 -3.56 21.58 -5.82
C ILE A 369 -2.03 21.57 -5.71
N ASP A 370 -1.32 21.74 -6.83
CA ASP A 370 0.15 21.76 -6.84
C ASP A 370 0.72 22.92 -6.03
N GLU A 371 0.20 24.12 -6.19
CA GLU A 371 0.56 25.30 -5.38
C GLU A 371 0.40 25.03 -3.89
N LEU A 372 -0.79 24.59 -3.47
CA LEU A 372 -1.07 24.34 -2.05
C LEU A 372 -0.14 23.28 -1.44
N ILE A 373 0.16 22.22 -2.19
CA ILE A 373 1.05 21.16 -1.71
C ILE A 373 2.51 21.64 -1.69
N ARG A 374 2.96 22.43 -2.65
CA ARG A 374 4.29 23.07 -2.65
C ARG A 374 4.46 24.01 -1.44
N ASP A 375 3.41 24.74 -1.10
CA ASP A 375 3.37 25.65 0.06
C ASP A 375 3.24 24.90 1.40
N LYS A 376 3.18 23.57 1.36
CA LYS A 376 2.99 22.69 2.53
C LYS A 376 1.70 23.00 3.31
N THR A 377 0.68 23.44 2.59
CA THR A 377 -0.66 23.64 3.16
C THR A 377 -1.18 22.33 3.74
N ASP A 378 -1.90 22.43 4.86
CA ASP A 378 -2.51 21.24 5.46
C ASP A 378 -3.45 20.56 4.46
N ILE A 379 -3.37 19.24 4.38
CA ILE A 379 -4.21 18.44 3.47
C ILE A 379 -5.70 18.69 3.68
N GLU A 380 -6.13 19.01 4.89
CA GLU A 380 -7.53 19.35 5.21
C GLU A 380 -8.01 20.56 4.40
N GLU A 381 -7.17 21.59 4.27
CA GLU A 381 -7.50 22.77 3.48
C GLU A 381 -7.53 22.45 1.97
N VAL A 382 -6.61 21.60 1.51
CA VAL A 382 -6.64 21.10 0.12
C VAL A 382 -7.95 20.36 -0.13
N LEU A 383 -8.34 19.47 0.79
CA LEU A 383 -9.56 18.67 0.66
C LEU A 383 -10.85 19.50 0.71
N LYS A 384 -10.90 20.58 1.47
CA LYS A 384 -12.07 21.50 1.43
C LYS A 384 -12.34 22.00 0.02
N ILE A 385 -11.27 22.44 -0.65
CA ILE A 385 -11.37 23.00 -2.01
C ILE A 385 -11.72 21.88 -3.01
N THR A 386 -10.99 20.78 -2.97
CA THR A 386 -11.15 19.69 -3.94
C THR A 386 -12.47 18.92 -3.76
N ASN A 387 -12.95 18.76 -2.53
CA ASN A 387 -14.26 18.16 -2.26
C ASN A 387 -15.40 19.01 -2.84
N GLU A 388 -15.32 20.32 -2.69
CA GLU A 388 -16.34 21.24 -3.26
C GLU A 388 -16.37 21.13 -4.79
N VAL A 389 -15.20 21.20 -5.45
CA VAL A 389 -15.13 21.16 -6.92
C VAL A 389 -15.38 19.74 -7.44
N ILE A 390 -14.62 18.76 -6.98
CA ILE A 390 -14.59 17.41 -7.57
C ILE A 390 -15.82 16.61 -7.14
N LEU A 391 -16.06 16.51 -5.82
CA LEU A 391 -17.11 15.64 -5.33
C LEU A 391 -18.49 16.26 -5.46
N LYS A 392 -18.65 17.54 -5.13
CA LYS A 392 -19.96 18.20 -5.13
C LYS A 392 -20.34 18.73 -6.49
N GLN A 393 -19.51 19.59 -7.13
CA GLN A 393 -19.87 20.20 -8.40
C GLN A 393 -19.81 19.23 -9.58
N HIS A 394 -18.74 18.46 -9.74
CA HIS A 394 -18.57 17.57 -10.88
C HIS A 394 -19.26 16.22 -10.72
N TYR A 395 -19.33 15.67 -9.49
CA TYR A 395 -19.95 14.35 -9.22
C TYR A 395 -21.29 14.42 -8.51
N GLY A 396 -21.74 15.61 -8.07
CA GLY A 396 -23.03 15.80 -7.45
C GLY A 396 -23.23 15.03 -6.14
N LEU A 397 -22.15 14.78 -5.35
CA LEU A 397 -22.29 14.23 -4.03
C LEU A 397 -22.96 15.25 -3.12
N THR A 398 -23.83 14.75 -2.26
CA THR A 398 -24.41 15.56 -1.18
C THR A 398 -23.37 15.90 -0.12
N GLN A 399 -23.59 16.97 0.64
CA GLN A 399 -22.69 17.32 1.74
C GLN A 399 -22.56 16.16 2.75
N LYS A 400 -23.65 15.47 3.06
CA LYS A 400 -23.63 14.29 3.95
C LYS A 400 -22.71 13.17 3.41
N GLU A 401 -22.73 12.91 2.10
CA GLU A 401 -21.84 11.91 1.48
C GLU A 401 -20.37 12.34 1.52
N ILE A 402 -20.08 13.63 1.34
CA ILE A 402 -18.74 14.20 1.42
C ILE A 402 -18.21 14.13 2.86
N ASP A 403 -19.02 14.54 3.82
CA ASP A 403 -18.66 14.52 5.24
C ASP A 403 -18.40 13.10 5.74
N LEU A 404 -19.18 12.13 5.26
CA LEU A 404 -19.01 10.72 5.59
C LEU A 404 -17.71 10.17 5.00
N ALA A 405 -17.42 10.45 3.73
CA ALA A 405 -16.16 10.08 3.10
C ALA A 405 -14.96 10.67 3.84
N HIS A 406 -15.05 11.93 4.23
CA HIS A 406 -14.02 12.64 5.00
C HIS A 406 -13.83 12.02 6.39
N SER A 407 -14.93 11.74 7.10
CA SER A 407 -14.92 11.09 8.41
C SER A 407 -14.24 9.71 8.36
N ILE A 408 -14.56 8.90 7.35
CA ILE A 408 -13.96 7.58 7.13
C ILE A 408 -12.44 7.71 6.95
N TRP A 409 -12.00 8.60 6.06
CA TRP A 409 -10.58 8.85 5.85
C TRP A 409 -9.88 9.26 7.15
N LYS A 410 -10.43 10.23 7.88
CA LYS A 410 -9.86 10.69 9.17
C LYS A 410 -9.80 9.58 10.22
N LYS A 411 -10.85 8.79 10.34
CA LYS A 411 -10.92 7.67 11.30
C LYS A 411 -9.80 6.66 11.04
N LEU A 412 -9.64 6.22 9.79
CA LEU A 412 -8.65 5.22 9.42
C LEU A 412 -7.22 5.76 9.48
N SER A 413 -6.97 6.96 8.94
CA SER A 413 -5.65 7.58 8.96
C SER A 413 -5.20 7.94 10.39
N LYS A 414 -6.09 8.49 11.22
CA LYS A 414 -5.82 8.79 12.64
C LYS A 414 -5.51 7.52 13.42
N ARG A 415 -6.30 6.44 13.21
CA ARG A 415 -6.06 5.14 13.82
C ARG A 415 -4.65 4.63 13.50
N ARG A 416 -4.21 4.73 12.25
CA ARG A 416 -2.88 4.34 11.81
C ARG A 416 -1.78 5.23 12.39
N LEU A 417 -1.96 6.55 12.36
CA LEU A 417 -0.96 7.53 12.79
C LEU A 417 -0.74 7.55 14.31
N ASN A 418 -1.78 7.29 15.12
CA ASN A 418 -1.67 7.22 16.56
C ASN A 418 -0.75 6.10 17.06
N ARG A 419 -0.50 5.08 16.23
CA ARG A 419 0.43 3.98 16.52
C ARG A 419 1.90 4.33 16.34
N ARG A 420 2.18 5.53 15.81
CA ARG A 420 3.54 6.03 15.70
C ARG A 420 4.08 6.24 17.11
N LYS A 421 5.19 5.58 17.48
CA LYS A 421 5.91 5.92 18.71
C LYS A 421 6.18 7.44 18.68
N LYS A 422 5.71 8.17 19.68
CA LYS A 422 6.22 9.52 19.92
C LYS A 422 7.68 9.33 20.30
N ILE A 423 8.57 9.68 19.39
CA ILE A 423 10.01 9.80 19.65
C ILE A 423 10.22 11.03 20.50
#